data_4928eb456e049e4654a664b35c781142
#
_entry.id   4928eb456e049e4654a664b35c781142
#
_cell.length_a   1.000
_cell.length_b   1.000
_cell.length_c   1.000
_cell.angle_alpha   90.00
_cell.angle_beta   90.00
_cell.angle_gamma   90.00
#
_symmetry.space_group_name_H-M   'P 1'
#
loop_
_entity.id
_entity.type
_entity.pdbx_description
1 polymer ?
#
loop_
_entity_poly.entity_id
_entity_poly.type
_entity_poly.pdbx_seq_one_letter_code
_entity_poly.pdbx_strand_id
1 'polypeptide(L)'
;ASDKTAEGTTGSIPITVSDGVNPPVSASLPVRVSASNKPLMTTAPINLESRNGEAVSTDVSKAVSNPFPDKPITLSGTPTITSGQGSISASGTTVTITPNNGFHGTITAQYKVLDSTGSESRAVTGTITVQVGGVAPAAPSGVSVTPVDADSARVSWTDGSANGSPITGYKVSVNGSEQSCSTSNCLISGLAPGQSYSIQVVSTNKYGDSEATTVSYQHNATAKTPAAPTLTAGSGKVTAAWTEVDDPFGGTATYDVRLSDGTVQSGISGGWPPSTSPRAAPQPLRCAPGPARGR
;
A
#
# COMPACT_ATOMS: atom_id res chain seq x y z
N ALA A 1 14.21 -31.15 50.43
CA ALA A 1 13.12 -30.79 49.51
C ALA A 1 13.70 -30.35 48.18
N SER A 2 13.07 -30.70 47.07
CA SER A 2 13.44 -30.14 45.77
C SER A 2 13.01 -28.67 45.67
N ASP A 3 13.61 -27.90 44.80
CA ASP A 3 13.25 -26.48 44.55
C ASP A 3 11.76 -26.33 44.12
N LYS A 4 11.12 -27.45 43.71
CA LYS A 4 9.72 -27.49 43.24
C LYS A 4 8.74 -28.04 44.30
N THR A 5 9.18 -28.25 45.52
CA THR A 5 8.27 -28.73 46.57
C THR A 5 7.30 -27.61 46.98
N ALA A 6 6.01 -27.84 46.86
CA ALA A 6 4.97 -26.87 47.14
C ALA A 6 5.05 -26.33 48.57
N GLU A 7 4.82 -25.03 48.72
CA GLU A 7 4.67 -24.38 50.03
C GLU A 7 3.57 -25.08 50.86
N GLY A 8 3.80 -25.23 52.16
CA GLY A 8 2.89 -25.90 53.07
C GLY A 8 3.05 -27.41 53.13
N THR A 9 3.82 -28.02 52.21
CA THR A 9 4.11 -29.45 52.25
C THR A 9 4.79 -29.81 53.57
N THR A 10 4.26 -30.82 54.25
CA THR A 10 4.80 -31.37 55.48
C THR A 10 5.40 -32.74 55.24
N GLY A 11 6.41 -33.07 55.97
CA GLY A 11 7.06 -34.38 55.96
C GLY A 11 7.75 -34.67 57.28
N SER A 12 8.43 -35.81 57.38
CA SER A 12 9.26 -36.12 58.49
C SER A 12 10.58 -36.75 58.06
N ILE A 13 11.64 -36.46 58.78
CA ILE A 13 12.96 -37.05 58.58
C ILE A 13 13.15 -38.06 59.72
N PRO A 14 13.20 -39.38 59.45
CA PRO A 14 13.53 -40.35 60.46
C PRO A 14 15.00 -40.23 60.85
N ILE A 15 15.29 -40.18 62.12
CA ILE A 15 16.62 -40.15 62.68
C ILE A 15 16.75 -41.41 63.54
N THR A 16 17.73 -42.26 63.24
CA THR A 16 18.01 -43.48 64.01
C THR A 16 19.40 -43.35 64.64
N VAL A 17 19.47 -43.53 65.96
CA VAL A 17 20.70 -43.51 66.71
C VAL A 17 20.97 -44.93 67.22
N SER A 18 22.20 -45.39 66.98
CA SER A 18 22.69 -46.69 67.47
C SER A 18 24.04 -46.51 68.12
N ASP A 19 24.26 -47.13 69.24
CA ASP A 19 25.54 -47.24 69.95
C ASP A 19 26.31 -48.52 69.56
N GLY A 20 25.76 -49.30 68.62
CA GLY A 20 26.36 -50.57 68.18
C GLY A 20 26.21 -51.72 69.10
N VAL A 21 25.62 -51.51 70.29
CA VAL A 21 25.43 -52.55 71.38
C VAL A 21 23.95 -52.77 71.71
N ASN A 22 23.19 -51.71 71.85
CA ASN A 22 21.79 -51.72 72.16
C ASN A 22 20.94 -51.58 70.84
N PRO A 23 19.64 -51.99 70.93
CA PRO A 23 18.73 -51.75 69.78
C PRO A 23 18.69 -50.27 69.42
N PRO A 24 18.71 -49.96 68.12
CA PRO A 24 18.63 -48.54 67.63
C PRO A 24 17.35 -47.88 68.14
N VAL A 25 17.45 -46.61 68.54
CA VAL A 25 16.31 -45.77 68.91
C VAL A 25 16.04 -44.79 67.78
N SER A 26 14.82 -44.73 67.29
CA SER A 26 14.38 -43.85 66.26
C SER A 26 13.53 -42.69 66.71
N ALA A 27 13.79 -41.49 66.22
CA ALA A 27 12.98 -40.31 66.39
C ALA A 27 12.57 -39.77 65.01
N SER A 28 11.51 -39.00 64.94
CA SER A 28 11.05 -38.38 63.69
C SER A 28 11.09 -36.85 63.84
N LEU A 29 11.81 -36.18 62.97
CA LEU A 29 11.86 -34.71 62.90
C LEU A 29 10.79 -34.21 61.92
N PRO A 30 9.75 -33.54 62.36
CA PRO A 30 8.77 -32.96 61.47
C PRO A 30 9.39 -31.77 60.69
N VAL A 31 9.18 -31.73 59.38
CA VAL A 31 9.61 -30.63 58.51
C VAL A 31 8.43 -30.08 57.76
N ARG A 32 8.44 -28.78 57.54
CA ARG A 32 7.45 -28.09 56.74
C ARG A 32 8.15 -27.18 55.75
N VAL A 33 7.67 -27.19 54.51
CA VAL A 33 8.14 -26.25 53.49
C VAL A 33 7.44 -24.93 53.72
N SER A 34 8.21 -23.87 53.98
CA SER A 34 7.71 -22.49 54.06
C SER A 34 7.94 -21.75 52.78
N ALA A 35 7.18 -20.66 52.58
CA ALA A 35 7.42 -19.72 51.47
C ALA A 35 8.90 -19.24 51.44
N SER A 36 9.40 -18.97 50.25
CA SER A 36 10.70 -18.34 50.10
C SER A 36 10.66 -16.91 50.66
N ASN A 37 11.64 -16.57 51.46
CA ASN A 37 11.87 -15.19 51.97
C ASN A 37 12.62 -14.28 50.98
N LYS A 38 12.98 -14.78 49.83
CA LYS A 38 13.59 -13.98 48.77
C LYS A 38 12.54 -13.03 48.15
N PRO A 39 12.98 -11.80 47.72
CA PRO A 39 12.06 -10.88 47.08
C PRO A 39 11.40 -11.50 45.82
N LEU A 40 10.29 -10.93 45.35
CA LEU A 40 9.70 -11.31 44.09
C LEU A 40 10.58 -10.86 42.93
N MET A 41 10.47 -11.54 41.81
CA MET A 41 11.04 -11.05 40.53
C MET A 41 10.40 -9.72 40.16
N THR A 42 11.09 -8.94 39.37
CA THR A 42 10.54 -7.75 38.66
C THR A 42 10.82 -7.86 37.18
N THR A 43 9.95 -7.27 36.37
CA THR A 43 10.11 -7.23 34.91
C THR A 43 10.28 -5.80 34.45
N ALA A 44 11.18 -5.59 33.48
CA ALA A 44 11.28 -4.35 32.72
C ALA A 44 10.47 -4.47 31.41
N PRO A 45 9.89 -3.38 30.88
CA PRO A 45 9.24 -3.38 29.58
C PRO A 45 10.25 -3.73 28.48
N ILE A 46 9.84 -4.53 27.51
CA ILE A 46 10.63 -4.88 26.33
C ILE A 46 10.04 -4.15 25.14
N ASN A 47 10.85 -3.33 24.47
CA ASN A 47 10.47 -2.61 23.25
C ASN A 47 11.27 -3.14 22.08
N LEU A 48 10.58 -3.55 21.02
CA LEU A 48 11.13 -4.12 19.80
C LEU A 48 10.59 -3.37 18.58
N GLU A 49 11.32 -3.47 17.49
CA GLU A 49 10.89 -2.99 16.18
C GLU A 49 10.81 -4.17 15.20
N SER A 50 9.83 -4.15 14.32
CA SER A 50 9.65 -5.13 13.26
C SER A 50 9.07 -4.47 12.01
N ARG A 51 9.03 -5.21 10.93
CA ARG A 51 8.39 -4.84 9.68
C ARG A 51 7.18 -5.73 9.43
N ASN A 52 6.38 -5.32 8.46
CA ASN A 52 5.22 -6.08 8.01
C ASN A 52 5.58 -7.55 7.73
N GLY A 53 4.94 -8.48 8.44
CA GLY A 53 5.16 -9.93 8.30
C GLY A 53 6.51 -10.47 8.78
N GLU A 54 7.43 -9.62 9.26
CA GLU A 54 8.75 -10.03 9.72
C GLU A 54 8.73 -10.42 11.19
N ALA A 55 9.15 -11.64 11.51
CA ALA A 55 9.21 -12.13 12.88
C ALA A 55 10.31 -11.43 13.68
N VAL A 56 10.00 -11.07 14.93
CA VAL A 56 10.99 -10.56 15.90
C VAL A 56 10.96 -11.41 17.17
N SER A 57 12.13 -11.68 17.72
CA SER A 57 12.30 -12.55 18.88
C SER A 57 13.05 -11.83 20.00
N THR A 58 12.72 -12.16 21.24
CA THR A 58 13.42 -11.68 22.44
C THR A 58 13.50 -12.77 23.49
N ASP A 59 14.59 -12.79 24.24
CA ASP A 59 14.72 -13.61 25.43
C ASP A 59 14.26 -12.78 26.65
N VAL A 60 13.06 -13.10 27.15
CA VAL A 60 12.44 -12.37 28.24
C VAL A 60 13.23 -12.47 29.56
N SER A 61 14.10 -13.49 29.73
CA SER A 61 14.93 -13.62 30.91
C SER A 61 15.84 -12.42 31.13
N LYS A 62 16.25 -11.75 30.06
CA LYS A 62 17.11 -10.56 30.11
C LYS A 62 16.42 -9.31 30.69
N ALA A 63 15.08 -9.30 30.69
CA ALA A 63 14.28 -8.22 31.21
C ALA A 63 13.71 -8.53 32.62
N VAL A 64 14.14 -9.63 33.23
CA VAL A 64 13.67 -10.09 34.56
C VAL A 64 14.80 -9.97 35.58
N SER A 65 14.54 -9.26 36.68
CA SER A 65 15.39 -9.30 37.86
C SER A 65 15.08 -10.52 38.69
N ASN A 66 15.95 -11.54 38.62
CA ASN A 66 15.74 -12.84 39.27
C ASN A 66 16.45 -12.86 40.65
N PRO A 67 15.72 -13.08 41.77
CA PRO A 67 16.31 -13.19 43.12
C PRO A 67 17.13 -14.47 43.33
N PHE A 68 17.10 -15.40 42.36
CA PHE A 68 17.87 -16.63 42.35
C PHE A 68 18.81 -16.64 41.13
N PRO A 69 19.90 -15.87 41.11
CA PRO A 69 20.72 -15.64 39.91
C PRO A 69 21.32 -16.91 39.31
N ASP A 70 21.58 -17.90 40.15
CA ASP A 70 22.17 -19.19 39.73
C ASP A 70 21.11 -20.21 39.27
N LYS A 71 19.85 -19.84 39.23
CA LYS A 71 18.73 -20.69 38.81
C LYS A 71 17.98 -20.05 37.65
N PRO A 72 17.58 -20.87 36.64
CA PRO A 72 16.83 -20.35 35.52
C PRO A 72 15.40 -19.96 35.92
N ILE A 73 14.86 -18.97 35.21
CA ILE A 73 13.42 -18.69 35.22
C ILE A 73 12.73 -19.53 34.13
N THR A 74 11.42 -19.69 34.24
CA THR A 74 10.61 -20.38 33.23
C THR A 74 9.38 -19.57 32.88
N LEU A 75 8.90 -19.70 31.65
CA LEU A 75 7.58 -19.16 31.29
C LEU A 75 6.47 -19.99 31.96
N SER A 76 5.45 -19.31 32.48
CA SER A 76 4.20 -19.90 32.98
C SER A 76 3.12 -19.69 31.91
N GLY A 77 2.76 -20.77 31.24
CA GLY A 77 1.80 -20.72 30.15
C GLY A 77 2.35 -20.11 28.85
N THR A 78 1.46 -19.96 27.88
CA THR A 78 1.80 -19.37 26.58
C THR A 78 1.65 -17.86 26.64
N PRO A 79 2.63 -17.07 26.19
CA PRO A 79 2.48 -15.63 26.03
C PRO A 79 1.31 -15.29 25.10
N THR A 80 0.66 -14.16 25.31
CA THR A 80 -0.53 -13.75 24.56
C THR A 80 -0.40 -12.33 24.04
N ILE A 81 -0.89 -12.10 22.81
CA ILE A 81 -1.07 -10.75 22.27
C ILE A 81 -2.33 -10.14 22.91
N THR A 82 -2.18 -8.97 23.52
CA THR A 82 -3.27 -8.21 24.16
C THR A 82 -3.81 -7.09 23.27
N SER A 83 -3.00 -6.63 22.29
CA SER A 83 -3.39 -5.61 21.32
C SER A 83 -2.55 -5.75 20.06
N GLY A 84 -3.11 -5.34 18.90
CA GLY A 84 -2.47 -5.46 17.59
C GLY A 84 -2.82 -6.78 16.89
N GLN A 85 -2.21 -7.03 15.73
CA GLN A 85 -2.51 -8.20 14.89
C GLN A 85 -1.22 -8.95 14.54
N GLY A 86 -1.16 -10.21 14.91
CA GLY A 86 -0.01 -11.07 14.70
C GLY A 86 -0.18 -12.43 15.35
N SER A 87 0.85 -13.25 15.25
CA SER A 87 0.98 -14.51 15.99
C SER A 87 2.12 -14.42 17.00
N ILE A 88 2.02 -15.22 18.06
CA ILE A 88 3.04 -15.30 19.11
C ILE A 88 3.35 -16.76 19.41
N SER A 89 4.62 -17.04 19.62
CA SER A 89 5.11 -18.35 20.05
C SER A 89 6.24 -18.19 21.05
N ALA A 90 6.53 -19.25 21.81
CA ALA A 90 7.63 -19.27 22.75
C ALA A 90 8.36 -20.61 22.75
N SER A 91 9.68 -20.55 22.94
CA SER A 91 10.55 -21.71 23.14
C SER A 91 11.55 -21.39 24.26
N GLY A 92 11.46 -22.15 25.38
CA GLY A 92 12.17 -21.78 26.60
C GLY A 92 11.75 -20.40 27.10
N THR A 93 12.69 -19.47 27.24
CA THR A 93 12.43 -18.05 27.58
C THR A 93 12.42 -17.12 26.35
N THR A 94 12.61 -17.64 25.15
CA THR A 94 12.54 -16.87 23.92
C THR A 94 11.10 -16.76 23.43
N VAL A 95 10.60 -15.54 23.30
CA VAL A 95 9.30 -15.21 22.75
C VAL A 95 9.48 -14.64 21.35
N THR A 96 8.73 -15.16 20.39
CA THR A 96 8.73 -14.71 18.99
C THR A 96 7.36 -14.16 18.64
N ILE A 97 7.31 -12.94 18.09
CA ILE A 97 6.10 -12.27 17.61
C ILE A 97 6.26 -12.04 16.11
N THR A 98 5.26 -12.47 15.33
CA THR A 98 5.20 -12.26 13.89
C THR A 98 3.97 -11.42 13.57
N PRO A 99 4.14 -10.16 13.15
CA PRO A 99 3.03 -9.32 12.69
C PRO A 99 2.31 -9.95 11.50
N ASN A 100 1.00 -9.76 11.40
CA ASN A 100 0.26 -10.16 10.20
C ASN A 100 0.70 -9.32 8.99
N ASN A 101 0.64 -9.91 7.80
CA ASN A 101 0.83 -9.18 6.56
C ASN A 101 -0.18 -8.04 6.45
N GLY A 102 0.27 -6.84 6.08
CA GLY A 102 -0.56 -5.63 6.01
C GLY A 102 -0.72 -4.90 7.35
N PHE A 103 -0.36 -5.48 8.48
CA PHE A 103 -0.43 -4.80 9.77
C PHE A 103 0.72 -3.81 9.95
N HIS A 104 0.39 -2.63 10.43
CA HIS A 104 1.33 -1.59 10.87
C HIS A 104 0.79 -0.93 12.15
N GLY A 105 1.69 -0.47 13.00
CA GLY A 105 1.31 0.07 14.32
C GLY A 105 1.92 -0.73 15.46
N THR A 106 1.28 -0.75 16.62
CA THR A 106 1.83 -1.34 17.84
C THR A 106 1.17 -2.69 18.14
N ILE A 107 2.00 -3.71 18.36
CA ILE A 107 1.58 -4.97 18.97
C ILE A 107 2.01 -4.96 20.43
N THR A 108 1.10 -5.27 21.36
CA THR A 108 1.40 -5.46 22.77
C THR A 108 1.12 -6.90 23.14
N ALA A 109 2.08 -7.53 23.78
CA ALA A 109 1.97 -8.90 24.29
C ALA A 109 2.34 -8.98 25.75
N GLN A 110 1.78 -9.95 26.46
CA GLN A 110 2.10 -10.25 27.84
C GLN A 110 2.69 -11.66 27.96
N TYR A 111 3.64 -11.79 28.85
CA TYR A 111 4.21 -13.06 29.26
C TYR A 111 4.26 -13.16 30.80
N LYS A 112 4.21 -14.36 31.30
CA LYS A 112 4.29 -14.65 32.73
C LYS A 112 5.50 -15.55 33.01
N VAL A 113 6.27 -15.22 34.04
CA VAL A 113 7.46 -16.00 34.42
C VAL A 113 7.38 -16.47 35.87
N LEU A 114 7.97 -17.62 36.09
CA LEU A 114 8.20 -18.23 37.39
C LEU A 114 9.67 -18.26 37.74
N ASP A 115 10.00 -18.05 39.01
CA ASP A 115 11.32 -18.30 39.52
C ASP A 115 11.56 -19.80 39.78
N SER A 116 12.72 -20.16 40.26
CA SER A 116 13.12 -21.57 40.48
C SER A 116 12.23 -22.30 41.54
N THR A 117 11.44 -21.60 42.33
CA THR A 117 10.50 -22.24 43.29
C THR A 117 9.31 -22.87 42.55
N GLY A 118 8.99 -22.40 41.32
CA GLY A 118 7.83 -22.83 40.56
C GLY A 118 6.48 -22.43 41.15
N SER A 119 6.47 -21.53 42.16
CA SER A 119 5.25 -21.10 42.81
C SER A 119 4.53 -20.02 42.00
N GLU A 120 3.25 -20.27 41.69
CA GLU A 120 2.39 -19.31 40.98
C GLU A 120 2.13 -18.04 41.81
N SER A 121 2.22 -18.12 43.14
CA SER A 121 2.11 -16.96 44.03
C SER A 121 3.30 -16.00 43.92
N ARG A 122 4.38 -16.45 43.31
CA ARG A 122 5.61 -15.67 43.05
C ARG A 122 5.79 -15.30 41.58
N ALA A 123 4.84 -15.67 40.72
CA ALA A 123 4.87 -15.35 39.29
C ALA A 123 4.74 -13.84 39.06
N VAL A 124 5.44 -13.35 38.06
CA VAL A 124 5.33 -11.95 37.59
C VAL A 124 5.00 -11.89 36.11
N THR A 125 4.27 -10.85 35.72
CA THR A 125 3.90 -10.60 34.34
C THR A 125 4.75 -9.47 33.77
N GLY A 126 5.29 -9.69 32.58
CA GLY A 126 5.99 -8.68 31.81
C GLY A 126 5.27 -8.35 30.51
N THR A 127 5.66 -7.24 29.91
CA THR A 127 5.07 -6.73 28.67
C THR A 127 6.14 -6.61 27.58
N ILE A 128 5.77 -7.03 26.37
CA ILE A 128 6.54 -6.82 25.14
C ILE A 128 5.73 -5.88 24.25
N THR A 129 6.34 -4.81 23.78
CA THR A 129 5.78 -3.87 22.81
C THR A 129 6.58 -3.96 21.51
N VAL A 130 5.94 -4.23 20.40
CA VAL A 130 6.55 -4.27 19.07
C VAL A 130 5.97 -3.15 18.23
N GLN A 131 6.85 -2.23 17.77
CA GLN A 131 6.50 -1.22 16.77
C GLN A 131 6.68 -1.81 15.38
N VAL A 132 5.58 -2.00 14.67
CA VAL A 132 5.58 -2.53 13.30
C VAL A 132 5.54 -1.39 12.31
N GLY A 133 6.63 -1.23 11.55
CA GLY A 133 6.75 -0.24 10.50
C GLY A 133 5.84 -0.56 9.30
N GLY A 134 5.49 0.47 8.53
CA GLY A 134 4.82 0.29 7.25
C GLY A 134 5.76 -0.24 6.16
N VAL A 135 5.20 -0.44 4.97
CA VAL A 135 5.92 -0.84 3.75
C VAL A 135 5.53 0.08 2.60
N ALA A 136 6.11 -0.12 1.42
CA ALA A 136 5.71 0.56 0.19
C ALA A 136 4.19 0.45 -0.04
N PRO A 137 3.56 1.41 -0.75
CA PRO A 137 2.13 1.36 -1.06
C PRO A 137 1.78 0.11 -1.87
N ALA A 138 0.51 -0.27 -1.88
CA ALA A 138 -0.01 -1.18 -2.89
C ALA A 138 -0.03 -0.48 -4.27
N ALA A 139 0.09 -1.26 -5.34
CA ALA A 139 0.02 -0.74 -6.70
C ALA A 139 -1.28 0.02 -6.95
N PRO A 140 -1.24 1.13 -7.72
CA PRO A 140 -2.45 1.81 -8.20
C PRO A 140 -3.36 0.85 -8.99
N SER A 141 -4.64 1.14 -9.03
CA SER A 141 -5.64 0.34 -9.77
C SER A 141 -6.51 1.22 -10.66
N GLY A 142 -7.23 0.62 -11.60
CA GLY A 142 -8.16 1.34 -12.47
C GLY A 142 -7.48 2.42 -13.32
N VAL A 143 -6.23 2.19 -13.74
CA VAL A 143 -5.49 3.13 -14.61
C VAL A 143 -6.24 3.31 -15.93
N SER A 144 -6.59 4.54 -16.23
CA SER A 144 -7.26 4.94 -17.47
C SER A 144 -6.54 6.10 -18.12
N VAL A 145 -6.58 6.14 -19.46
CA VAL A 145 -5.94 7.17 -20.26
C VAL A 145 -6.96 7.78 -21.20
N THR A 146 -7.13 9.09 -21.14
CA THR A 146 -8.05 9.84 -22.00
C THR A 146 -7.29 10.88 -22.80
N PRO A 147 -7.47 10.97 -24.13
CA PRO A 147 -6.84 11.99 -24.93
C PRO A 147 -7.33 13.38 -24.50
N VAL A 148 -6.44 14.38 -24.50
CA VAL A 148 -6.74 15.78 -24.21
C VAL A 148 -6.65 16.61 -25.48
N ASP A 149 -5.61 16.42 -26.26
CA ASP A 149 -5.40 17.06 -27.57
C ASP A 149 -4.50 16.19 -28.46
N ALA A 150 -3.96 16.78 -29.55
CA ALA A 150 -3.23 16.05 -30.58
C ALA A 150 -1.94 15.38 -30.09
N ASP A 151 -1.34 15.86 -29.00
CA ASP A 151 -0.05 15.38 -28.50
C ASP A 151 -0.06 15.09 -26.99
N SER A 152 -1.23 15.15 -26.35
CA SER A 152 -1.33 14.93 -24.91
C SER A 152 -2.53 14.09 -24.50
N ALA A 153 -2.38 13.41 -23.36
CA ALA A 153 -3.43 12.62 -22.74
C ALA A 153 -3.36 12.75 -21.21
N ARG A 154 -4.48 12.52 -20.54
CA ARG A 154 -4.60 12.46 -19.09
C ARG A 154 -4.63 11.02 -18.65
N VAL A 155 -3.70 10.67 -17.79
CA VAL A 155 -3.68 9.39 -17.07
C VAL A 155 -4.33 9.61 -15.72
N SER A 156 -5.25 8.76 -15.31
CA SER A 156 -5.90 8.77 -13.99
C SER A 156 -6.00 7.36 -13.42
N TRP A 157 -6.01 7.25 -12.10
CA TRP A 157 -6.02 5.97 -11.39
C TRP A 157 -6.66 6.11 -10.02
N THR A 158 -6.87 4.96 -9.39
CA THR A 158 -7.30 4.86 -7.99
C THR A 158 -6.10 4.41 -7.16
N ASP A 159 -5.89 5.06 -6.03
CA ASP A 159 -4.81 4.74 -5.12
C ASP A 159 -4.95 3.34 -4.53
N GLY A 160 -3.83 2.65 -4.40
CA GLY A 160 -3.73 1.45 -3.58
C GLY A 160 -3.63 1.79 -2.10
N SER A 161 -3.58 0.75 -1.25
CA SER A 161 -3.37 0.94 0.19
C SER A 161 -2.06 1.67 0.47
N ALA A 162 -2.10 2.64 1.38
CA ALA A 162 -0.93 3.42 1.79
C ALA A 162 0.06 2.64 2.70
N ASN A 163 -0.34 1.47 3.25
CA ASN A 163 0.47 0.52 4.00
C ASN A 163 1.31 1.13 5.14
N GLY A 164 0.68 2.00 5.94
CA GLY A 164 1.28 2.55 7.16
C GLY A 164 2.06 3.85 7.00
N SER A 165 2.03 4.46 5.82
CA SER A 165 2.49 5.83 5.60
C SER A 165 1.72 6.46 4.44
N PRO A 166 1.31 7.73 4.52
CA PRO A 166 0.65 8.41 3.42
C PRO A 166 1.42 8.29 2.12
N ILE A 167 0.69 8.17 1.00
CA ILE A 167 1.27 8.30 -0.34
C ILE A 167 1.73 9.76 -0.49
N THR A 168 2.98 9.95 -0.91
CA THR A 168 3.64 11.26 -1.04
C THR A 168 3.72 11.72 -2.49
N GLY A 169 3.50 10.83 -3.45
CA GLY A 169 3.55 11.12 -4.87
C GLY A 169 3.42 9.88 -5.73
N TYR A 170 3.51 10.10 -7.04
CA TYR A 170 3.39 9.07 -8.06
C TYR A 170 4.44 9.26 -9.12
N LYS A 171 4.83 8.17 -9.78
CA LYS A 171 5.68 8.15 -10.95
C LYS A 171 4.87 7.58 -12.12
N VAL A 172 4.80 8.34 -13.21
CA VAL A 172 4.16 7.89 -14.45
C VAL A 172 5.24 7.75 -15.51
N SER A 173 5.38 6.56 -16.07
CA SER A 173 6.35 6.29 -17.12
C SER A 173 5.64 6.04 -18.46
N VAL A 174 6.10 6.67 -19.52
CA VAL A 174 5.62 6.49 -20.88
C VAL A 174 6.76 5.92 -21.71
N ASN A 175 6.64 4.66 -22.15
CA ASN A 175 7.71 3.93 -22.85
C ASN A 175 9.09 4.02 -22.15
N GLY A 176 9.11 4.04 -20.80
CA GLY A 176 10.32 4.12 -19.98
C GLY A 176 10.77 5.54 -19.62
N SER A 177 10.16 6.59 -20.20
CA SER A 177 10.40 7.97 -19.77
C SER A 177 9.52 8.33 -18.60
N GLU A 178 10.10 8.60 -17.43
CA GLU A 178 9.40 8.83 -16.16
C GLU A 178 9.17 10.31 -15.88
N GLN A 179 7.99 10.62 -15.33
CA GLN A 179 7.67 11.93 -14.74
C GLN A 179 6.97 11.77 -13.39
N SER A 180 7.17 12.73 -12.50
CA SER A 180 6.53 12.74 -11.18
C SER A 180 5.20 13.49 -11.23
N CYS A 181 4.20 12.95 -10.49
CA CYS A 181 2.88 13.54 -10.34
C CYS A 181 2.52 13.62 -8.84
N SER A 182 1.83 14.67 -8.43
CA SER A 182 1.47 14.90 -7.02
C SER A 182 0.07 14.43 -6.66
N THR A 183 -0.75 14.10 -7.65
CA THR A 183 -2.15 13.66 -7.50
C THR A 183 -2.39 12.40 -8.32
N SER A 184 -3.47 11.68 -8.06
CA SER A 184 -3.88 10.46 -8.78
C SER A 184 -4.37 10.72 -10.21
N ASN A 185 -3.90 11.78 -10.83
CA ASN A 185 -3.98 12.05 -12.27
C ASN A 185 -2.75 12.82 -12.76
N CYS A 186 -2.41 12.64 -14.02
CA CYS A 186 -1.21 13.22 -14.62
C CYS A 186 -1.45 13.53 -16.09
N LEU A 187 -1.00 14.70 -16.55
CA LEU A 187 -0.97 15.01 -17.97
C LEU A 187 0.34 14.49 -18.54
N ILE A 188 0.25 13.66 -19.54
CA ILE A 188 1.40 13.22 -20.36
C ILE A 188 1.34 13.93 -21.71
N SER A 189 2.49 14.33 -22.27
CA SER A 189 2.61 15.07 -23.51
C SER A 189 3.71 14.50 -24.41
N GLY A 190 3.81 15.00 -25.63
CA GLY A 190 4.75 14.50 -26.63
C GLY A 190 4.29 13.17 -27.25
N LEU A 191 2.98 12.90 -27.23
CA LEU A 191 2.39 11.73 -27.86
C LEU A 191 2.20 11.98 -29.36
N ALA A 192 2.56 11.01 -30.17
CA ALA A 192 2.30 11.07 -31.61
C ALA A 192 0.99 10.37 -31.95
N PRO A 193 0.14 10.97 -32.79
CA PRO A 193 -1.12 10.37 -33.23
C PRO A 193 -0.93 8.99 -33.84
N GLY A 194 -1.83 8.07 -33.56
CA GLY A 194 -1.82 6.69 -34.07
C GLY A 194 -0.79 5.77 -33.40
N GLN A 195 0.09 6.28 -32.54
CA GLN A 195 1.12 5.50 -31.86
C GLN A 195 0.59 4.82 -30.60
N SER A 196 1.19 3.67 -30.28
CA SER A 196 0.90 2.91 -29.06
C SER A 196 1.98 3.14 -28.01
N TYR A 197 1.55 3.30 -26.76
CA TYR A 197 2.41 3.58 -25.62
C TYR A 197 2.17 2.57 -24.50
N SER A 198 3.24 2.16 -23.83
CA SER A 198 3.18 1.46 -22.57
C SER A 198 3.26 2.48 -21.45
N ILE A 199 2.21 2.59 -20.66
CA ILE A 199 2.11 3.55 -19.55
C ILE A 199 2.13 2.76 -18.24
N GLN A 200 3.06 3.13 -17.35
CA GLN A 200 3.21 2.55 -16.03
C GLN A 200 2.94 3.60 -14.97
N VAL A 201 2.24 3.22 -13.90
CA VAL A 201 1.96 4.08 -12.75
C VAL A 201 2.42 3.40 -11.48
N VAL A 202 3.17 4.13 -10.67
CA VAL A 202 3.73 3.70 -9.38
C VAL A 202 3.33 4.72 -8.32
N SER A 203 2.93 4.27 -7.14
CA SER A 203 2.72 5.11 -5.96
C SER A 203 3.96 5.08 -5.06
N THR A 204 4.28 6.20 -4.42
CA THR A 204 5.46 6.34 -3.54
C THR A 204 5.03 6.78 -2.15
N ASN A 205 5.60 6.18 -1.10
CA ASN A 205 5.54 6.67 0.27
C ASN A 205 6.95 6.70 0.88
N LYS A 206 7.07 7.01 2.18
CA LYS A 206 8.39 7.07 2.87
C LYS A 206 9.13 5.71 2.93
N TYR A 207 8.45 4.59 2.68
CA TYR A 207 9.04 3.26 2.71
C TYR A 207 9.45 2.75 1.33
N GLY A 208 9.11 3.46 0.27
CA GLY A 208 9.51 3.14 -1.10
C GLY A 208 8.37 3.23 -2.11
N ASP A 209 8.64 2.67 -3.27
CA ASP A 209 7.75 2.62 -4.43
C ASP A 209 6.95 1.32 -4.44
N SER A 210 5.69 1.41 -4.89
CA SER A 210 4.84 0.25 -5.13
C SER A 210 5.29 -0.55 -6.35
N GLU A 211 4.73 -1.74 -6.54
CA GLU A 211 4.71 -2.37 -7.85
C GLU A 211 4.02 -1.46 -8.88
N ALA A 212 4.42 -1.58 -10.15
CA ALA A 212 3.87 -0.77 -11.24
C ALA A 212 2.57 -1.39 -11.78
N THR A 213 1.57 -0.56 -12.02
CA THR A 213 0.41 -0.94 -12.84
C THR A 213 0.65 -0.46 -14.27
N THR A 214 0.60 -1.38 -15.23
CA THR A 214 0.89 -1.11 -16.64
C THR A 214 -0.37 -1.20 -17.48
N VAL A 215 -0.58 -0.22 -18.37
CA VAL A 215 -1.63 -0.22 -19.39
C VAL A 215 -1.04 0.09 -20.76
N SER A 216 -1.62 -0.51 -21.80
CA SER A 216 -1.33 -0.12 -23.19
C SER A 216 -2.33 0.93 -23.64
N TYR A 217 -1.87 1.98 -24.24
CA TYR A 217 -2.68 3.08 -24.74
C TYR A 217 -2.30 3.41 -26.18
N GLN A 218 -3.28 3.47 -27.07
CA GLN A 218 -3.11 3.99 -28.43
C GLN A 218 -3.61 5.42 -28.45
N HIS A 219 -2.75 6.37 -28.80
CA HIS A 219 -3.09 7.78 -28.84
C HIS A 219 -3.89 8.11 -30.09
N ASN A 220 -5.23 8.10 -29.94
CA ASN A 220 -6.18 8.49 -30.96
C ASN A 220 -6.74 9.87 -30.59
N ALA A 221 -6.03 10.91 -30.95
CA ALA A 221 -6.49 12.28 -30.72
C ALA A 221 -7.65 12.61 -31.67
N THR A 222 -8.64 13.33 -31.16
CA THR A 222 -9.71 13.88 -31.99
C THR A 222 -9.25 15.18 -32.64
N ALA A 223 -9.68 15.42 -33.89
CA ALA A 223 -9.44 16.71 -34.53
C ALA A 223 -10.01 17.88 -33.70
N LYS A 224 -9.29 18.99 -33.69
CA LYS A 224 -9.78 20.22 -33.04
C LYS A 224 -11.06 20.70 -33.72
N THR A 225 -11.98 21.29 -32.97
CA THR A 225 -13.16 21.93 -33.53
C THR A 225 -12.71 23.15 -34.33
N PRO A 226 -13.08 23.26 -35.61
CA PRO A 226 -12.76 24.45 -36.39
C PRO A 226 -13.48 25.68 -35.83
N ALA A 227 -12.89 26.85 -36.04
CA ALA A 227 -13.55 28.12 -35.74
C ALA A 227 -14.79 28.29 -36.63
N ALA A 228 -15.76 29.09 -36.17
CA ALA A 228 -16.94 29.38 -36.97
C ALA A 228 -16.58 29.94 -38.37
N PRO A 229 -17.17 29.43 -39.45
CA PRO A 229 -16.87 29.88 -40.78
C PRO A 229 -17.37 31.31 -41.05
N THR A 230 -16.65 32.04 -41.85
CA THR A 230 -17.13 33.32 -42.42
C THR A 230 -17.89 33.02 -43.70
N LEU A 231 -19.12 33.56 -43.77
CA LEU A 231 -19.99 33.40 -44.94
C LEU A 231 -20.02 34.69 -45.78
N THR A 232 -19.82 34.56 -47.08
CA THR A 232 -19.92 35.65 -48.05
C THR A 232 -20.98 35.31 -49.07
N ALA A 233 -22.00 36.19 -49.18
CA ALA A 233 -23.07 36.05 -50.18
C ALA A 233 -22.61 36.56 -51.54
N GLY A 234 -22.98 35.86 -52.62
CA GLY A 234 -22.76 36.26 -54.00
C GLY A 234 -24.00 35.98 -54.82
N SER A 235 -24.00 36.33 -56.13
CA SER A 235 -25.12 36.11 -57.02
C SER A 235 -25.37 34.58 -57.19
N GLY A 236 -26.46 34.05 -56.58
CA GLY A 236 -26.85 32.66 -56.62
C GLY A 236 -25.93 31.69 -55.90
N LYS A 237 -25.00 32.17 -55.04
CA LYS A 237 -24.06 31.36 -54.28
C LYS A 237 -23.71 31.94 -52.93
N VAL A 238 -23.33 31.07 -51.99
CA VAL A 238 -22.71 31.46 -50.72
C VAL A 238 -21.34 30.77 -50.68
N THR A 239 -20.31 31.56 -50.30
CA THR A 239 -18.96 31.05 -50.06
C THR A 239 -18.72 30.98 -48.56
N ALA A 240 -18.31 29.84 -48.07
CA ALA A 240 -17.90 29.63 -46.66
C ALA A 240 -16.36 29.54 -46.62
N ALA A 241 -15.78 30.27 -45.69
CA ALA A 241 -14.35 30.21 -45.40
C ALA A 241 -14.10 29.95 -43.92
N TRP A 242 -13.16 29.10 -43.62
CA TRP A 242 -12.77 28.76 -42.25
C TRP A 242 -11.25 28.57 -42.15
N THR A 243 -10.73 28.60 -40.95
CA THR A 243 -9.32 28.27 -40.67
C THR A 243 -9.17 26.75 -40.58
N GLU A 244 -8.17 26.24 -41.29
CA GLU A 244 -7.83 24.80 -41.18
C GLU A 244 -7.45 24.44 -39.76
N VAL A 245 -7.83 23.22 -39.34
CA VAL A 245 -7.34 22.59 -38.12
C VAL A 245 -6.41 21.45 -38.51
N ASP A 246 -5.39 21.24 -37.66
CA ASP A 246 -4.46 20.15 -37.89
C ASP A 246 -5.18 18.80 -37.73
N ASP A 247 -4.92 17.88 -38.65
CA ASP A 247 -5.30 16.49 -38.47
C ASP A 247 -4.38 15.88 -37.38
N PRO A 248 -4.96 15.38 -36.25
CA PRO A 248 -4.16 14.80 -35.17
C PRO A 248 -3.34 13.58 -35.60
N PHE A 249 -3.61 13.01 -36.78
CA PHE A 249 -2.86 11.89 -37.34
C PHE A 249 -1.85 12.30 -38.41
N GLY A 250 -1.58 13.60 -38.57
CA GLY A 250 -0.58 14.13 -39.51
C GLY A 250 -1.02 14.12 -40.97
N GLY A 251 -2.29 13.86 -41.24
CA GLY A 251 -2.90 13.96 -42.57
C GLY A 251 -3.38 15.38 -42.89
N THR A 252 -4.19 15.49 -43.94
CA THR A 252 -4.93 16.71 -44.26
C THR A 252 -6.36 16.57 -43.73
N ALA A 253 -6.78 17.49 -42.86
CA ALA A 253 -8.15 17.48 -42.36
C ALA A 253 -9.15 17.66 -43.53
N THR A 254 -10.22 16.89 -43.49
CA THR A 254 -11.37 17.05 -44.39
C THR A 254 -12.58 17.49 -43.60
N TYR A 255 -13.45 18.27 -44.26
CA TYR A 255 -14.59 18.93 -43.64
C TYR A 255 -15.90 18.51 -44.30
N ASP A 256 -16.93 18.36 -43.48
CA ASP A 256 -18.30 18.23 -43.95
C ASP A 256 -19.04 19.56 -43.70
N VAL A 257 -19.53 20.17 -44.75
CA VAL A 257 -20.38 21.36 -44.63
C VAL A 257 -21.82 20.99 -44.78
N ARG A 258 -22.63 21.32 -43.76
CA ARG A 258 -24.07 21.07 -43.74
C ARG A 258 -24.83 22.39 -43.86
N LEU A 259 -25.73 22.47 -44.82
CA LEU A 259 -26.66 23.58 -44.98
C LEU A 259 -27.91 23.42 -44.12
N SER A 260 -28.66 24.47 -43.89
CA SER A 260 -29.87 24.50 -43.07
C SER A 260 -31.02 23.69 -43.70
N ASP A 261 -30.97 23.42 -45.03
CA ASP A 261 -31.92 22.56 -45.75
C ASP A 261 -31.62 21.05 -45.63
N GLY A 262 -30.54 20.71 -44.87
CA GLY A 262 -30.07 19.34 -44.68
C GLY A 262 -29.05 18.84 -45.72
N THR A 263 -28.78 19.62 -46.74
CA THR A 263 -27.75 19.30 -47.76
C THR A 263 -26.37 19.20 -47.10
N VAL A 264 -25.62 18.14 -47.38
CA VAL A 264 -24.25 17.94 -46.87
C VAL A 264 -23.31 17.84 -48.05
N GLN A 265 -22.22 18.61 -47.96
CA GLN A 265 -21.07 18.48 -48.88
C GLN A 265 -19.90 17.95 -48.05
N SER A 266 -19.46 16.74 -48.36
CA SER A 266 -18.40 16.03 -47.60
C SER A 266 -17.05 16.03 -48.32
N GLY A 267 -15.97 15.80 -47.53
CA GLY A 267 -14.63 15.59 -48.08
C GLY A 267 -13.98 16.86 -48.59
N ILE A 268 -14.39 18.04 -48.13
CA ILE A 268 -13.78 19.32 -48.55
C ILE A 268 -12.42 19.44 -47.86
N SER A 269 -11.36 19.63 -48.63
CA SER A 269 -10.01 19.93 -48.13
C SER A 269 -9.72 21.41 -48.30
N GLY A 270 -9.06 22.00 -47.28
CA GLY A 270 -8.58 23.38 -47.32
C GLY A 270 -9.41 24.35 -46.46
N GLY A 271 -8.77 25.31 -45.89
CA GLY A 271 -9.30 26.44 -45.12
C GLY A 271 -8.80 27.78 -45.68
N TRP A 272 -9.47 28.85 -45.32
CA TRP A 272 -9.17 30.23 -45.75
C TRP A 272 -8.79 31.11 -44.54
N PRO A 273 -7.93 32.08 -44.62
CA PRO A 273 -7.30 32.64 -45.78
C PRO A 273 -5.93 32.06 -46.11
N PRO A 274 -5.45 32.39 -47.33
CA PRO A 274 -4.19 31.89 -47.84
C PRO A 274 -3.02 32.46 -47.06
N SER A 275 -2.08 31.61 -46.72
CA SER A 275 -0.69 31.99 -46.82
C SER A 275 -0.40 32.21 -48.31
N THR A 276 0.50 33.11 -48.65
CA THR A 276 0.88 33.62 -49.97
C THR A 276 1.33 32.60 -51.04
N SER A 277 0.62 31.48 -51.18
CA SER A 277 0.81 30.52 -52.27
C SER A 277 -0.53 30.25 -52.95
N PRO A 278 -0.63 30.26 -54.29
CA PRO A 278 -1.86 30.07 -55.02
C PRO A 278 -2.33 28.62 -54.93
N ARG A 279 -3.16 28.31 -53.94
CA ARG A 279 -3.93 27.07 -53.91
C ARG A 279 -5.35 27.34 -54.38
N ALA A 280 -5.91 26.37 -55.11
CA ALA A 280 -7.18 26.48 -55.79
C ALA A 280 -8.28 27.15 -54.94
N ALA A 281 -9.01 28.07 -55.57
CA ALA A 281 -10.12 28.79 -54.98
C ALA A 281 -11.17 27.80 -54.38
N PRO A 282 -11.80 28.13 -53.27
CA PRO A 282 -12.87 27.31 -52.68
C PRO A 282 -13.99 27.14 -53.72
N GLN A 283 -14.46 25.90 -53.87
CA GLN A 283 -15.54 25.60 -54.82
C GLN A 283 -16.82 26.31 -54.35
N PRO A 284 -17.52 27.03 -55.22
CA PRO A 284 -18.74 27.72 -54.87
C PRO A 284 -19.85 26.69 -54.59
N LEU A 285 -20.49 26.82 -53.43
CA LEU A 285 -21.70 26.10 -53.14
C LEU A 285 -22.79 26.54 -54.10
N ARG A 286 -23.19 25.64 -55.04
CA ARG A 286 -24.32 25.92 -55.95
C ARG A 286 -25.61 25.61 -55.21
N CYS A 287 -26.44 26.60 -55.02
CA CYS A 287 -27.87 26.33 -54.69
C CYS A 287 -28.50 25.68 -55.93
N ALA A 288 -29.06 24.49 -55.74
CA ALA A 288 -29.90 23.89 -56.78
C ALA A 288 -31.07 24.83 -57.06
N PRO A 289 -31.45 25.06 -58.36
CA PRO A 289 -32.65 25.85 -58.68
C PRO A 289 -33.86 25.09 -58.09
N GLY A 290 -34.67 25.79 -57.27
CA GLY A 290 -35.94 25.27 -56.78
C GLY A 290 -36.85 24.82 -57.93
N PRO A 291 -37.73 23.84 -57.72
CA PRO A 291 -38.64 23.38 -58.81
C PRO A 291 -39.46 24.56 -59.30
N ALA A 292 -39.48 24.74 -60.62
CA ALA A 292 -40.29 25.70 -61.32
C ALA A 292 -41.76 25.44 -60.96
N ARG A 293 -42.44 26.40 -60.32
CA ARG A 293 -43.89 26.35 -60.16
C ARG A 293 -44.53 26.46 -61.54
N GLY A 294 -45.07 25.36 -62.05
CA GLY A 294 -45.89 25.35 -63.25
C GLY A 294 -47.14 26.21 -63.01
N ARG A 295 -47.52 26.94 -64.01
CA ARG A 295 -48.82 27.63 -64.13
C ARG A 295 -49.93 26.60 -64.36
#